data_354d9c4d5c87e24b354cd5df35403f66
#
_entry.id   354d9c4d5c87e24b354cd5df35403f66
#
_cell.length_a   1.000
_cell.length_b   1.000
_cell.length_c   1.000
_cell.angle_alpha   90.00
_cell.angle_beta   90.00
_cell.angle_gamma   90.00
#
_symmetry.space_group_name_H-M   'P 1'
#
loop_
_entity.id
_entity.type
_entity.pdbx_description
1 polymer ?
#
loop_
_entity_poly.entity_id
_entity_poly.type
_entity_poly.pdbx_seq_one_letter_code
_entity_poly.pdbx_strand_id
1 'polypeptide(L)'
;MEKKKLVIAGCGKLGNIVADAVVGGLLDGYELVGAYSRSREKAEALAHKVNERNGHCMVADTFDQLLGLKPDFMVEAASPAAMREWALPALGNGTSVVTLSI
;
A
#
# COMPACT_ATOMS: atom_id res chain seq x y z
N MET A 1 19.61 8.89 3.42
CA MET A 1 18.32 9.59 3.21
C MET A 1 17.16 8.70 3.62
N GLU A 2 16.24 9.29 4.33
CA GLU A 2 15.04 8.56 4.72
C GLU A 2 14.15 8.31 3.50
N LYS A 3 13.66 7.10 3.40
CA LYS A 3 12.70 6.75 2.37
C LYS A 3 11.31 7.21 2.78
N LYS A 4 10.50 7.56 1.80
CA LYS A 4 9.10 7.87 2.02
C LYS A 4 8.32 6.58 2.27
N LYS A 5 7.40 6.62 3.22
CA LYS A 5 6.57 5.46 3.54
C LYS A 5 5.44 5.33 2.54
N LEU A 6 5.33 4.16 1.96
CA LEU A 6 4.30 3.83 0.98
C LEU A 6 3.45 2.69 1.53
N VAL A 7 2.15 2.78 1.34
CA VAL A 7 1.24 1.66 1.62
C VAL A 7 0.41 1.36 0.38
N ILE A 8 -0.08 0.13 0.29
CA ILE A 8 -0.94 -0.30 -0.81
C ILE A 8 -2.30 -0.68 -0.23
N ALA A 9 -3.35 -0.09 -0.78
CA ALA A 9 -4.72 -0.44 -0.47
C ALA A 9 -5.32 -1.12 -1.71
N GLY A 10 -5.53 -2.42 -1.62
CA GLY A 10 -5.94 -3.27 -2.75
C GLY A 10 -4.77 -4.10 -3.26
N CYS A 11 -4.81 -5.39 -2.98
CA CYS A 11 -3.67 -6.29 -3.22
C CYS A 11 -3.95 -7.28 -4.36
N GLY A 12 -4.64 -6.82 -5.39
CA GLY A 12 -4.86 -7.59 -6.60
C GLY A 12 -3.69 -7.42 -7.57
N LYS A 13 -3.99 -7.56 -8.86
CA LYS A 13 -2.96 -7.52 -9.91
C LYS A 13 -2.18 -6.20 -9.93
N LEU A 14 -2.90 -5.06 -9.88
CA LEU A 14 -2.26 -3.75 -9.92
C LEU A 14 -1.42 -3.48 -8.67
N GLY A 15 -1.93 -3.85 -7.49
CA GLY A 15 -1.16 -3.70 -6.25
C GLY A 15 0.12 -4.51 -6.28
N ASN A 16 0.07 -5.72 -6.85
CA ASN A 16 1.25 -6.57 -6.98
C ASN A 16 2.28 -5.99 -7.95
N ILE A 17 1.84 -5.31 -9.00
CA ILE A 17 2.76 -4.64 -9.93
C ILE A 17 3.56 -3.57 -9.17
N VAL A 18 2.90 -2.80 -8.31
CA VAL A 18 3.57 -1.78 -7.50
C VAL A 18 4.56 -2.44 -6.53
N ALA A 19 4.14 -3.51 -5.86
CA ALA A 19 5.01 -4.24 -4.93
C ALA A 19 6.25 -4.78 -5.66
N ASP A 20 6.08 -5.31 -6.85
CA ASP A 20 7.19 -5.80 -7.67
C ASP A 20 8.15 -4.68 -8.03
N ALA A 21 7.63 -3.50 -8.32
CA ALA A 21 8.49 -2.34 -8.63
C ALA A 21 9.33 -1.93 -7.42
N VAL A 22 8.74 -1.95 -6.23
CA VAL A 22 9.49 -1.65 -5.00
C VAL A 22 10.58 -2.69 -4.76
N VAL A 23 10.22 -3.96 -4.86
CA VAL A 23 11.14 -5.08 -4.64
C VAL A 23 12.28 -5.06 -5.66
N GLY A 24 11.96 -4.70 -6.90
CA GLY A 24 12.94 -4.65 -7.98
C GLY A 24 13.84 -3.42 -7.96
N GLY A 25 13.67 -2.52 -7.00
CA GLY A 25 14.50 -1.33 -6.87
C GLY A 25 14.12 -0.17 -7.78
N LEU A 26 12.97 -0.24 -8.43
CA LEU A 26 12.51 0.83 -9.33
C LEU A 26 12.00 2.04 -8.57
N LEU A 27 11.66 1.86 -7.30
CA LEU A 27 11.14 2.93 -6.43
C LEU A 27 12.06 3.09 -5.23
N ASP A 28 13.32 3.44 -5.50
CA ASP A 28 14.37 3.53 -4.47
C ASP A 28 14.06 4.51 -3.33
N GLY A 29 13.32 5.55 -3.62
CA GLY A 29 12.99 6.57 -2.62
C GLY A 29 11.82 6.17 -1.72
N TYR A 30 11.27 4.97 -1.88
CA TYR A 30 10.08 4.54 -1.17
C TYR A 30 10.29 3.23 -0.44
N GLU A 31 9.66 3.11 0.73
CA GLU A 31 9.65 1.89 1.51
C GLU A 31 8.19 1.44 1.65
N LEU A 32 7.89 0.24 1.20
CA LEU A 32 6.53 -0.32 1.31
C LEU A 32 6.37 -0.87 2.72
N VAL A 33 5.60 -0.16 3.56
CA VAL A 33 5.48 -0.49 4.98
C VAL A 33 4.17 -1.16 5.34
N GLY A 34 3.19 -1.17 4.47
CA GLY A 34 1.90 -1.79 4.78
C GLY A 34 1.09 -2.13 3.56
N ALA A 35 0.23 -3.13 3.72
CA ALA A 35 -0.70 -3.56 2.70
C ALA A 35 -2.04 -3.87 3.34
N TYR A 36 -3.12 -3.49 2.69
CA TYR A 36 -4.47 -3.76 3.11
C TYR A 36 -5.31 -4.20 1.91
N SER A 37 -6.14 -5.20 2.11
CA SER A 37 -7.09 -5.66 1.11
C SER A 37 -8.32 -6.20 1.83
N ARG A 38 -9.48 -6.13 1.19
CA ARG A 38 -10.68 -6.78 1.70
C ARG A 38 -10.47 -8.30 1.80
N SER A 39 -9.60 -8.84 0.95
CA SER A 39 -9.15 -10.22 1.06
C SER A 39 -7.83 -10.24 1.83
N ARG A 40 -7.86 -10.69 3.08
CA ARG A 40 -6.65 -10.77 3.90
C ARG A 40 -5.58 -11.65 3.26
N GLU A 41 -5.99 -12.73 2.62
CA GLU A 41 -5.05 -13.64 1.95
C GLU A 41 -4.22 -12.93 0.88
N LYS A 42 -4.85 -12.02 0.13
CA LYS A 42 -4.14 -11.26 -0.90
C LYS A 42 -3.15 -10.28 -0.28
N ALA A 43 -3.52 -9.64 0.82
CA ALA A 43 -2.62 -8.74 1.53
C ALA A 43 -1.44 -9.51 2.13
N GLU A 44 -1.69 -10.68 2.71
CA GLU A 44 -0.64 -11.54 3.25
C GLU A 44 0.34 -12.01 2.17
N ALA A 45 -0.18 -12.41 1.02
CA ALA A 45 0.65 -12.85 -0.10
C ALA A 45 1.55 -11.73 -0.61
N LEU A 46 1.01 -10.53 -0.74
CA LEU A 46 1.78 -9.37 -1.19
C LEU A 46 2.87 -9.01 -0.16
N ALA A 47 2.51 -8.96 1.11
CA ALA A 47 3.46 -8.65 2.18
C ALA A 47 4.57 -9.70 2.26
N HIS A 48 4.21 -10.98 2.13
CA HIS A 48 5.19 -12.07 2.15
C HIS A 48 6.22 -11.91 1.02
N LYS A 49 5.76 -11.60 -0.18
CA LYS A 49 6.63 -11.38 -1.33
C LYS A 49 7.64 -10.24 -1.08
N VAL A 50 7.16 -9.14 -0.51
CA VAL A 50 8.02 -7.99 -0.17
C VAL A 50 9.01 -8.36 0.92
N ASN A 51 8.55 -9.07 1.95
CA ASN A 51 9.37 -9.41 3.11
C ASN A 51 10.44 -10.46 2.80
N GLU A 52 10.22 -11.30 1.81
CA GLU A 52 11.23 -12.24 1.33
C GLU A 52 12.45 -11.52 0.73
N ARG A 53 12.27 -10.25 0.33
CA ARG A 53 13.34 -9.43 -0.23
C ARG A 53 13.82 -8.37 0.76
N ASN A 54 13.81 -8.72 2.06
CA ASN A 54 14.28 -7.87 3.15
C ASN A 54 13.41 -6.65 3.41
N GLY A 55 12.15 -6.69 2.98
CA GLY A 55 11.19 -5.64 3.29
C GLY A 55 10.56 -5.84 4.66
N HIS A 56 9.83 -4.83 5.12
CA HIS A 56 9.11 -4.86 6.39
C HIS A 56 7.68 -4.39 6.19
N CYS A 57 6.97 -5.07 5.31
CA CYS A 57 5.58 -4.75 4.99
C CYS A 57 4.65 -5.44 5.98
N MET A 58 3.83 -4.66 6.67
CA MET A 58 2.81 -5.18 7.59
C MET A 58 1.52 -5.44 6.85
N VAL A 59 0.77 -6.44 7.31
CA VAL A 59 -0.60 -6.66 6.83
C VAL A 59 -1.53 -5.96 7.80
N ALA A 60 -2.28 -4.98 7.32
CA ALA A 60 -3.25 -4.28 8.14
C ALA A 60 -4.58 -5.03 8.12
N ASP A 61 -5.20 -5.19 9.29
CA ASP A 61 -6.51 -5.84 9.40
C ASP A 61 -7.64 -4.90 9.01
N THR A 62 -7.44 -3.61 9.17
CA THR A 62 -8.42 -2.58 8.81
C THR A 62 -7.71 -1.46 8.08
N PHE A 63 -8.50 -0.67 7.36
CA PHE A 63 -7.97 0.51 6.68
C PHE A 63 -7.40 1.52 7.70
N ASP A 64 -8.02 1.65 8.86
CA ASP A 64 -7.53 2.54 9.92
C ASP A 64 -6.14 2.13 10.40
N GLN A 65 -5.87 0.82 10.50
CA GLN A 65 -4.54 0.34 10.86
C GLN A 65 -3.51 0.70 9.80
N LEU A 66 -3.91 0.66 8.53
CA LEU A 66 -3.02 1.05 7.45
C LEU A 66 -2.62 2.51 7.58
N LEU A 67 -3.59 3.39 7.81
CA LEU A 67 -3.34 4.82 8.02
C LEU A 67 -2.56 5.08 9.30
N GLY A 68 -2.70 4.21 10.30
CA GLY A 68 -1.96 4.30 11.57
C GLY A 68 -0.45 4.17 11.40
N LEU A 69 0.01 3.63 10.29
CA LEU A 69 1.44 3.54 9.97
C LEU A 69 2.02 4.89 9.56
N LYS A 70 1.19 5.91 9.44
CA LYS A 70 1.57 7.28 9.04
C LYS A 70 2.29 7.30 7.69
N PRO A 71 1.68 6.70 6.65
CA PRO A 71 2.32 6.70 5.34
C PRO A 71 2.34 8.08 4.71
N ASP A 72 3.37 8.33 3.92
CA ASP A 72 3.46 9.55 3.11
C ASP A 72 2.57 9.42 1.88
N PHE A 73 2.51 8.21 1.32
CA PHE A 73 1.74 7.92 0.11
C PHE A 73 0.96 6.63 0.26
N MET A 74 -0.25 6.61 -0.30
CA MET A 74 -1.06 5.43 -0.43
C MET A 74 -1.37 5.20 -1.91
N VAL A 75 -1.06 4.00 -2.40
CA VAL A 75 -1.49 3.59 -3.74
C VAL A 75 -2.80 2.85 -3.59
N GLU A 76 -3.86 3.37 -4.21
CA GLU A 76 -5.15 2.70 -4.24
C GLU A 76 -5.21 1.87 -5.54
N ALA A 77 -5.38 0.58 -5.41
CA ALA A 77 -5.37 -0.36 -6.53
C ALA A 77 -6.53 -1.35 -6.45
N ALA A 78 -7.63 -0.95 -5.84
CA ALA A 78 -8.78 -1.82 -5.64
C ALA A 78 -9.92 -1.54 -6.62
N SER A 79 -10.56 -0.39 -6.51
CA SER A 79 -11.69 -0.04 -7.37
C SER A 79 -12.02 1.45 -7.23
N PRO A 80 -12.74 2.04 -8.20
CA PRO A 80 -13.20 3.43 -8.07
C PRO A 80 -14.06 3.65 -6.83
N ALA A 81 -14.88 2.65 -6.45
CA ALA A 81 -15.69 2.74 -5.24
C ALA A 81 -14.83 2.79 -3.99
N ALA A 82 -13.78 1.94 -3.92
CA ALA A 82 -12.84 1.94 -2.82
C ALA A 82 -12.07 3.27 -2.75
N MET A 83 -11.70 3.82 -3.90
CA MET A 83 -11.03 5.12 -3.94
C MET A 83 -11.89 6.20 -3.29
N ARG A 84 -13.17 6.23 -3.60
CA ARG A 84 -14.09 7.21 -3.01
C ARG A 84 -14.21 7.03 -1.50
N GLU A 85 -14.19 5.79 -1.02
CA GLU A 85 -14.30 5.48 0.40
C GLU A 85 -13.03 5.84 1.17
N TRP A 86 -11.87 5.62 0.56
CA TRP A 86 -10.58 5.71 1.25
C TRP A 86 -9.85 7.04 1.09
N ALA A 87 -10.16 7.79 0.04
CA ALA A 87 -9.41 9.00 -0.28
C ALA A 87 -9.49 10.07 0.81
N LEU A 88 -10.70 10.39 1.28
CA LEU A 88 -10.86 11.44 2.28
C LEU A 88 -10.19 11.09 3.61
N PRO A 89 -10.36 9.87 4.15
CA PRO A 89 -9.63 9.50 5.37
C PRO A 89 -8.12 9.57 5.21
N ALA A 90 -7.59 9.14 4.05
CA ALA A 90 -6.15 9.18 3.80
C ALA A 90 -5.65 10.61 3.73
N LEU A 91 -6.32 11.48 2.99
CA LEU A 91 -5.94 12.89 2.87
C LEU A 91 -6.03 13.59 4.22
N GLY A 92 -7.06 13.28 5.01
CA GLY A 92 -7.21 13.82 6.36
C GLY A 92 -6.11 13.36 7.31
N ASN A 93 -5.44 12.25 6.99
CA ASN A 93 -4.34 11.72 7.78
C ASN A 93 -2.97 12.29 7.33
N GLY A 94 -2.96 13.15 6.32
CA GLY A 94 -1.73 13.71 5.76
C GLY A 94 -1.07 12.80 4.72
N THR A 95 -1.79 11.78 4.26
CA THR A 95 -1.29 10.82 3.27
C THR A 95 -1.71 11.25 1.87
N SER A 96 -0.78 11.34 0.96
CA SER A 96 -1.08 11.60 -0.46
C SER A 96 -1.59 10.32 -1.10
N VAL A 97 -2.59 10.44 -1.97
CA VAL A 97 -3.23 9.29 -2.60
C VAL A 97 -2.93 9.26 -4.09
N VAL A 98 -2.48 8.10 -4.55
CA VAL A 98 -2.30 7.81 -5.98
C VAL A 98 -3.25 6.68 -6.32
N THR A 99 -4.14 6.90 -7.26
CA THR A 99 -5.09 5.85 -7.66
C THR A 99 -4.68 5.21 -8.98
N LEU A 100 -4.79 3.89 -9.03
CA LEU A 100 -4.64 3.12 -10.26
C LEU A 100 -6.00 2.65 -10.78
N SER A 101 -7.06 2.95 -10.03
CA SER A 101 -8.43 2.57 -10.38
C SER A 101 -9.10 3.71 -11.12
N ILE A 102 -9.32 3.53 -12.40
CA ILE A 102 -9.99 4.53 -13.24
C ILE A 102 -11.15 3.92 -13.99
#